data_2e3db49f7e186819967fdc28c3bb0adb
#
_entry.id   2e3db49f7e186819967fdc28c3bb0adb
#
_cell.length_a   1.000
_cell.length_b   1.000
_cell.length_c   1.000
_cell.angle_alpha   90.00
_cell.angle_beta   90.00
_cell.angle_gamma   90.00
#
_symmetry.space_group_name_H-M   'P 1'
#
loop_
_entity.id
_entity.type
_entity.pdbx_description
1 polymer ?
#
loop_
_entity_poly.entity_id
_entity_poly.type
_entity_poly.pdbx_seq_one_letter_code
_entity_poly.pdbx_strand_id
1 'polypeptide(L)'
;MGKFKQPNISIKNRKAEFEYFLLTSYSAGIVLSGTEIKSIRAGKANITDAYCSFENGELWVHNMHISEYANGSYNNHEPKRDRKLLLTAKELKKLLIKLNERGMTIIPTLLWINEKGFAKLDIALARGKK
;
A
#
# COMPACT_ATOMS: atom_id res chain seq x y z
N MET A 1 26.61 -17.19 -4.34
CA MET A 1 26.08 -17.18 -4.35
C MET A 1 25.37 -17.16 -3.88
N GLY A 2 25.37 -17.50 -3.83
CA GLY A 2 24.31 -17.67 -3.49
C GLY A 2 23.71 -16.73 -2.96
N LYS A 3 23.27 -16.62 -3.09
CA LYS A 3 22.70 -15.75 -2.60
C LYS A 3 21.50 -16.09 -1.98
N PHE A 4 21.22 -15.62 -0.87
CA PHE A 4 20.02 -15.81 -0.29
C PHE A 4 19.06 -14.93 -0.90
N LYS A 5 18.02 -15.48 -1.49
CA LYS A 5 16.97 -14.70 -1.92
C LYS A 5 16.04 -14.53 -0.78
N GLN A 6 15.66 -13.30 -0.47
CA GLN A 6 14.58 -13.07 0.44
C GLN A 6 13.34 -13.72 -0.15
N PRO A 7 12.48 -14.32 0.68
CA PRO A 7 11.21 -14.81 0.15
C PRO A 7 10.47 -13.64 -0.49
N ASN A 8 9.90 -13.88 -1.64
CA ASN A 8 9.14 -12.85 -2.31
C ASN A 8 7.82 -12.67 -1.60
N ILE A 9 7.72 -11.61 -0.83
CA ILE A 9 6.47 -11.27 -0.15
C ILE A 9 5.64 -10.44 -1.09
N SER A 10 4.44 -10.93 -1.36
CA SER A 10 3.57 -10.29 -2.32
C SER A 10 2.13 -10.52 -1.87
N ILE A 11 1.46 -9.47 -1.47
CA ILE A 11 0.09 -9.54 -0.96
C ILE A 11 -0.81 -8.78 -1.91
N LYS A 12 -1.72 -9.49 -2.57
CA LYS A 12 -2.58 -8.90 -3.58
C LYS A 12 -3.91 -8.43 -3.03
N ASN A 13 -4.45 -7.42 -3.68
CA ASN A 13 -5.84 -7.02 -3.46
C ASN A 13 -6.70 -7.76 -4.48
N ARG A 14 -7.29 -8.86 -4.06
CA ARG A 14 -8.00 -9.72 -4.99
C ARG A 14 -9.32 -9.15 -5.49
N LYS A 15 -9.87 -8.17 -4.76
CA LYS A 15 -11.12 -7.55 -5.18
C LYS A 15 -10.92 -6.43 -6.19
N ALA A 16 -9.70 -5.95 -6.33
CA ALA A 16 -9.47 -4.74 -7.12
C ALA A 16 -9.96 -4.88 -8.55
N GLU A 17 -9.62 -5.97 -9.20
CA GLU A 17 -9.97 -6.14 -10.60
C GLU A 17 -11.45 -6.45 -10.81
N PHE A 18 -12.11 -6.97 -9.77
CA PHE A 18 -13.53 -7.24 -9.88
C PHE A 18 -14.37 -5.99 -9.67
N GLU A 19 -13.92 -5.11 -8.80
CA GLU A 19 -14.73 -3.97 -8.39
C GLU A 19 -14.38 -2.67 -9.11
N TYR A 20 -13.20 -2.63 -9.74
CA TYR A 20 -12.70 -1.40 -10.35
C TYR A 20 -12.09 -1.63 -11.70
N PHE A 21 -12.20 -0.62 -12.57
CA PHE A 21 -11.36 -0.53 -13.74
C PHE A 21 -10.07 0.14 -13.29
N LEU A 22 -8.96 -0.54 -13.47
CA LEU A 22 -7.64 -0.03 -13.05
C LEU A 22 -7.03 0.71 -14.23
N LEU A 23 -6.73 1.99 -14.05
CA LEU A 23 -6.33 2.84 -15.17
C LEU A 23 -4.84 3.08 -15.22
N THR A 24 -4.26 3.63 -14.15
CA THR A 24 -2.83 3.94 -14.13
C THR A 24 -2.26 3.47 -12.81
N SER A 25 -1.11 2.83 -12.86
CA SER A 25 -0.50 2.28 -11.65
C SER A 25 0.79 2.99 -11.31
N TYR A 26 1.07 3.07 -10.01
CA TYR A 26 2.30 3.65 -9.48
C TYR A 26 2.81 2.74 -8.38
N SER A 27 4.12 2.70 -8.21
CA SER A 27 4.71 1.96 -7.11
C SER A 27 5.18 2.98 -6.07
N ALA A 28 4.55 2.97 -4.90
CA ALA A 28 4.83 3.96 -3.86
C ALA A 28 5.66 3.32 -2.75
N GLY A 29 6.53 4.12 -2.14
CA GLY A 29 7.10 3.73 -0.88
C GLY A 29 6.05 3.88 0.20
N ILE A 30 6.23 3.22 1.32
CA ILE A 30 5.29 3.34 2.42
C ILE A 30 6.06 3.45 3.73
N VAL A 31 5.66 4.42 4.55
CA VAL A 31 6.34 4.68 5.82
C VAL A 31 5.80 3.72 6.88
N LEU A 32 6.67 2.84 7.36
CA LEU A 32 6.27 1.79 8.29
C LEU A 32 7.19 1.75 9.50
N SER A 33 6.66 1.22 10.60
CA SER A 33 7.48 0.94 11.78
C SER A 33 8.14 -0.43 11.63
N GLY A 34 9.06 -0.74 12.55
CA GLY A 34 9.76 -2.03 12.52
C GLY A 34 8.82 -3.22 12.69
N THR A 35 7.84 -3.11 13.59
CA THR A 35 6.90 -4.21 13.81
C THR A 35 6.00 -4.42 12.60
N GLU A 36 5.66 -3.33 11.90
CA GLU A 36 4.87 -3.45 10.69
C GLU A 36 5.61 -4.20 9.59
N ILE A 37 6.88 -3.87 9.39
CA ILE A 37 7.70 -4.57 8.41
C ILE A 37 7.80 -6.06 8.73
N LYS A 38 7.98 -6.38 10.00
CA LYS A 38 8.11 -7.78 10.42
C LYS A 38 6.81 -8.55 10.16
N SER A 39 5.68 -7.92 10.42
CA SER A 39 4.40 -8.57 10.16
C SER A 39 4.17 -8.78 8.66
N ILE A 40 4.55 -7.80 7.85
CA ILE A 40 4.42 -7.95 6.40
C ILE A 40 5.31 -9.10 5.90
N ARG A 41 6.51 -9.21 6.43
CA ARG A 41 7.40 -10.31 6.05
C ARG A 41 6.82 -11.66 6.43
N ALA A 42 6.01 -11.70 7.46
CA ALA A 42 5.33 -12.92 7.86
C ALA A 42 4.03 -13.14 7.07
N GLY A 43 3.72 -12.27 6.13
CA GLY A 43 2.53 -12.40 5.32
C GLY A 43 1.25 -11.98 6.02
N LYS A 44 1.37 -11.21 7.10
CA LYS A 44 0.21 -10.89 7.94
C LYS A 44 -0.29 -9.48 7.72
N ALA A 45 -0.74 -9.23 6.53
CA ALA A 45 -1.32 -7.94 6.17
C ALA A 45 -2.44 -8.16 5.16
N ASN A 46 -3.37 -7.21 5.12
CA ASN A 46 -4.52 -7.31 4.22
C ASN A 46 -4.79 -5.92 3.66
N ILE A 47 -4.84 -5.82 2.33
CA ILE A 47 -5.08 -4.54 1.67
C ILE A 47 -6.41 -4.51 0.93
N THR A 48 -7.23 -5.53 1.11
CA THR A 48 -8.46 -5.69 0.33
C THR A 48 -9.42 -4.52 0.46
N ASP A 49 -9.57 -3.99 1.67
CA ASP A 49 -10.50 -2.90 1.92
C ASP A 49 -9.81 -1.56 2.05
N ALA A 50 -8.54 -1.47 1.66
CA ALA A 50 -7.78 -0.24 1.80
C ALA A 50 -8.06 0.70 0.64
N TYR A 51 -7.87 1.98 0.89
CA TYR A 51 -8.01 3.02 -0.13
C TYR A 51 -7.05 4.16 0.19
N CYS A 52 -6.79 5.00 -0.79
CA CYS A 52 -5.85 6.10 -0.62
C CYS A 52 -6.53 7.42 -0.82
N SER A 53 -6.09 8.44 -0.09
CA SER A 53 -6.60 9.79 -0.26
C SER A 53 -5.49 10.80 0.01
N PHE A 54 -5.68 12.02 -0.50
CA PHE A 54 -4.77 13.11 -0.24
C PHE A 54 -5.21 13.87 0.99
N GLU A 55 -4.23 14.19 1.85
CA GLU A 55 -4.47 15.03 3.02
C GLU A 55 -3.29 15.97 3.12
N ASN A 56 -3.56 17.27 3.07
CA ASN A 56 -2.53 18.30 3.14
C ASN A 56 -1.43 18.11 2.11
N GLY A 57 -1.81 17.71 0.91
CA GLY A 57 -0.85 17.55 -0.18
C GLY A 57 -0.07 16.26 -0.17
N GLU A 58 -0.32 15.39 0.80
CA GLU A 58 0.36 14.11 0.93
C GLU A 58 -0.63 12.98 0.69
N LEU A 59 -0.13 11.87 0.19
CA LEU A 59 -0.97 10.71 -0.09
C LEU A 59 -0.88 9.71 1.05
N TRP A 60 -2.03 9.25 1.52
CA TRP A 60 -2.13 8.32 2.63
C TRP A 60 -2.95 7.10 2.25
N VAL A 61 -2.57 5.94 2.79
CA VAL A 61 -3.40 4.75 2.66
C VAL A 61 -4.14 4.53 3.97
N HIS A 62 -5.44 4.27 3.84
CA HIS A 62 -6.35 4.08 4.97
C HIS A 62 -6.88 2.66 4.97
N ASN A 63 -7.24 2.20 6.14
CA ASN A 63 -7.91 0.91 6.29
C ASN A 63 -7.09 -0.28 5.80
N MET A 64 -5.77 -0.15 5.82
CA MET A 64 -4.88 -1.25 5.49
C MET A 64 -4.49 -1.93 6.78
N HIS A 65 -4.81 -3.21 6.90
CA HIS A 65 -4.59 -3.95 8.11
C HIS A 65 -3.22 -4.63 8.10
N ILE A 66 -2.41 -4.35 9.11
CA ILE A 66 -1.15 -5.05 9.34
C ILE A 66 -1.23 -5.59 10.76
N SER A 67 -1.25 -6.92 10.91
CA SER A 67 -1.39 -7.55 12.22
C SER A 67 -0.28 -7.15 13.16
N GLU A 68 -0.56 -7.11 14.44
CA GLU A 68 0.48 -6.89 15.41
C GLU A 68 1.51 -8.02 15.29
N TYR A 69 2.78 -7.66 15.47
CA TYR A 69 3.83 -8.64 15.37
C TYR A 69 3.83 -9.50 16.64
N ALA A 70 3.76 -10.82 16.45
CA ALA A 70 3.53 -11.72 17.57
C ALA A 70 4.59 -11.60 18.66
N ASN A 71 5.83 -11.33 18.29
CA ASN A 71 6.91 -11.18 19.25
C ASN A 71 7.18 -9.73 19.65
N GLY A 72 6.28 -8.83 19.26
CA GLY A 72 6.41 -7.44 19.64
C GLY A 72 5.95 -7.23 21.06
N SER A 73 6.49 -6.23 21.72
CA SER A 73 6.08 -5.88 23.06
C SER A 73 4.99 -4.83 22.97
N TYR A 74 4.83 -4.05 24.04
CA TYR A 74 3.85 -2.97 24.01
C TYR A 74 4.23 -1.83 23.08
N ASN A 75 5.36 -1.93 22.41
CA ASN A 75 5.72 -0.96 21.37
C ASN A 75 5.17 -1.36 19.99
N ASN A 76 4.26 -2.32 19.95
CA ASN A 76 3.65 -2.74 18.71
C ASN A 76 2.82 -1.60 18.08
N HIS A 77 2.51 -1.77 16.81
CA HIS A 77 1.79 -0.74 16.07
C HIS A 77 0.28 -0.94 16.14
N GLU A 78 -0.45 0.10 15.80
CA GLU A 78 -1.89 0.02 15.64
C GLU A 78 -2.19 -0.65 14.30
N PRO A 79 -2.94 -1.75 14.25
CA PRO A 79 -3.12 -2.51 13.01
C PRO A 79 -3.67 -1.74 11.82
N LYS A 80 -4.57 -0.81 12.04
CA LYS A 80 -5.18 -0.09 10.94
C LYS A 80 -4.82 1.39 10.89
N ARG A 81 -3.66 1.77 11.43
CA ARG A 81 -3.29 3.17 11.39
C ARG A 81 -3.11 3.65 9.95
N ASP A 82 -3.34 4.94 9.74
CA ASP A 82 -3.10 5.53 8.44
C ASP A 82 -1.60 5.58 8.19
N ARG A 83 -1.19 5.31 6.95
CA ARG A 83 0.23 5.28 6.62
C ARG A 83 0.50 6.16 5.42
N LYS A 84 1.60 6.90 5.51
CA LYS A 84 1.97 7.82 4.45
C LYS A 84 2.63 7.09 3.30
N LEU A 85 2.28 7.47 2.09
CA LEU A 85 2.88 6.92 0.88
C LEU A 85 3.87 7.92 0.30
N LEU A 86 4.94 7.40 -0.28
CA LEU A 86 6.01 8.22 -0.83
C LEU A 86 6.05 8.05 -2.34
N LEU A 87 5.86 9.15 -3.03
CA LEU A 87 5.92 9.23 -4.49
C LEU A 87 6.67 10.50 -4.86
N THR A 88 7.13 10.59 -6.09
CA THR A 88 7.75 11.82 -6.54
C THR A 88 6.70 12.92 -6.61
N ALA A 89 7.17 14.18 -6.54
CA ALA A 89 6.26 15.31 -6.63
C ALA A 89 5.49 15.28 -7.95
N LYS A 90 6.15 14.85 -9.01
CA LYS A 90 5.53 14.76 -10.33
C LYS A 90 4.39 13.74 -10.34
N GLU A 91 4.63 12.59 -9.72
CA GLU A 91 3.60 11.54 -9.64
C GLU A 91 2.43 11.99 -8.79
N LEU A 92 2.69 12.63 -7.66
CA LEU A 92 1.63 13.13 -6.80
C LEU A 92 0.76 14.14 -7.52
N LYS A 93 1.39 15.03 -8.30
CA LYS A 93 0.65 16.04 -9.02
C LYS A 93 -0.26 15.43 -10.07
N LYS A 94 0.25 14.45 -10.81
CA LYS A 94 -0.55 13.77 -11.82
C LYS A 94 -1.74 13.04 -11.20
N LEU A 95 -1.51 12.36 -10.09
CA LEU A 95 -2.57 11.66 -9.41
C LEU A 95 -3.65 12.62 -8.91
N LEU A 96 -3.23 13.73 -8.33
CA LEU A 96 -4.18 14.68 -7.78
C LEU A 96 -5.10 15.24 -8.87
N ILE A 97 -4.52 15.57 -10.03
CA ILE A 97 -5.30 16.08 -11.13
C ILE A 97 -6.32 15.05 -11.61
N LYS A 98 -5.87 13.82 -11.80
CA LYS A 98 -6.76 12.77 -12.27
C LYS A 98 -7.83 12.39 -11.26
N LEU A 99 -7.49 12.47 -9.98
CA LEU A 99 -8.43 12.10 -8.93
C LEU A 99 -9.64 13.04 -8.90
N ASN A 100 -9.48 14.26 -9.40
CA ASN A 100 -10.59 15.19 -9.45
C ASN A 100 -11.65 14.82 -10.50
N GLU A 101 -11.36 13.88 -11.36
CA GLU A 101 -12.36 13.43 -12.33
C GLU A 101 -13.43 12.59 -11.62
N ARG A 102 -14.62 12.64 -12.17
CA ARG A 102 -15.75 12.00 -11.53
C ARG A 102 -15.60 10.49 -11.42
N GLY A 103 -15.91 9.96 -10.27
CA GLY A 103 -15.90 8.51 -10.07
C GLY A 103 -14.54 7.91 -9.88
N MET A 104 -13.51 8.73 -9.76
CA MET A 104 -12.15 8.24 -9.62
C MET A 104 -11.78 8.06 -8.16
N THR A 105 -10.97 7.04 -7.90
CA THR A 105 -10.42 6.79 -6.58
C THR A 105 -9.04 6.19 -6.74
N ILE A 106 -8.31 6.02 -5.65
CA ILE A 106 -6.99 5.39 -5.65
C ILE A 106 -7.04 4.21 -4.70
N ILE A 107 -6.70 3.04 -5.19
CA ILE A 107 -6.70 1.84 -4.34
C ILE A 107 -5.37 1.12 -4.44
N PRO A 108 -4.96 0.44 -3.35
CA PRO A 108 -3.76 -0.38 -3.43
C PRO A 108 -4.09 -1.69 -4.12
N THR A 109 -3.14 -2.18 -4.91
CA THR A 109 -3.32 -3.41 -5.66
C THR A 109 -2.36 -4.50 -5.20
N LEU A 110 -1.17 -4.13 -4.74
CA LEU A 110 -0.15 -5.09 -4.35
C LEU A 110 0.76 -4.50 -3.29
N LEU A 111 0.97 -5.25 -2.23
CA LEU A 111 1.93 -4.90 -1.19
C LEU A 111 3.09 -5.87 -1.32
N TRP A 112 4.32 -5.36 -1.45
CA TRP A 112 5.47 -6.25 -1.66
C TRP A 112 6.72 -5.65 -1.03
N ILE A 113 7.74 -6.49 -0.89
CA ILE A 113 9.02 -6.05 -0.32
C ILE A 113 10.08 -6.24 -1.38
N ASN A 114 10.86 -5.18 -1.65
CA ASN A 114 11.87 -5.25 -2.69
C ASN A 114 13.14 -5.92 -2.20
N GLU A 115 14.12 -6.04 -3.09
CA GLU A 115 15.37 -6.73 -2.79
C GLU A 115 16.14 -6.10 -1.64
N LYS A 116 15.97 -4.82 -1.44
CA LYS A 116 16.67 -4.10 -0.38
C LYS A 116 15.93 -4.15 0.95
N GLY A 117 14.79 -4.82 0.99
CA GLY A 117 14.03 -4.96 2.22
C GLY A 117 13.03 -3.87 2.49
N PHE A 118 12.81 -2.96 1.54
CA PHE A 118 11.83 -1.90 1.71
C PHE A 118 10.47 -2.34 1.23
N ALA A 119 9.44 -1.98 1.97
CA ALA A 119 8.07 -2.28 1.55
C ALA A 119 7.64 -1.28 0.49
N LYS A 120 6.94 -1.79 -0.51
CA LYS A 120 6.37 -1.00 -1.59
C LYS A 120 4.90 -1.31 -1.68
N LEU A 121 4.13 -0.30 -2.01
CA LEU A 121 2.69 -0.48 -2.21
C LEU A 121 2.35 0.00 -3.61
N ASP A 122 1.94 -0.95 -4.45
CA ASP A 122 1.47 -0.56 -5.78
C ASP A 122 0.05 -0.06 -5.62
N ILE A 123 -0.22 1.09 -6.20
CA ILE A 123 -1.53 1.72 -6.14
C ILE A 123 -1.99 2.00 -7.56
N ALA A 124 -3.28 2.09 -7.73
CA ALA A 124 -3.85 2.35 -9.05
C ALA A 124 -4.93 3.41 -8.95
N LEU A 125 -4.92 4.30 -9.92
CA LEU A 125 -6.04 5.18 -10.16
C LEU A 125 -7.14 4.30 -10.75
N ALA A 126 -8.33 4.36 -10.18
CA ALA A 126 -9.37 3.38 -10.48
C ALA A 126 -10.73 4.02 -10.57
N ARG A 127 -11.60 3.36 -11.31
CA ARG A 127 -13.00 3.78 -11.44
C ARG A 127 -13.85 2.59 -11.08
N GLY A 128 -14.87 2.81 -10.24
CA GLY A 128 -15.73 1.72 -9.82
C GLY A 128 -16.51 1.13 -10.99
N LYS A 129 -16.68 -0.16 -10.97
CA LYS A 129 -17.53 -0.85 -11.94
C LYS A 129 -18.95 -0.79 -11.43
N LYS A 130 -19.88 -0.60 -12.33
CA LYS A 130 -21.25 -0.58 -11.88
C LYS A 130 -22.13 -1.29 -12.85
#